data_e1593d9839609981bfaafae28d8d8c00
#
_entry.id   e1593d9839609981bfaafae28d8d8c00
#
_cell.length_a   1.000
_cell.length_b   1.000
_cell.length_c   1.000
_cell.angle_alpha   90.00
_cell.angle_beta   90.00
_cell.angle_gamma   90.00
#
_symmetry.space_group_name_H-M   'P 1'
#
loop_
_entity.id
_entity.type
_entity.pdbx_description
1 polymer ?
#
loop_
_entity_poly.entity_id
_entity_poly.type
_entity_poly.pdbx_seq_one_letter_code
_entity_poly.pdbx_strand_id
1 'polypeptide(L)'
;MCIRDSHVGDINRAYYRTKDEEIDWKTNRDPLNIFSNWMTSSGLLNQSDLDQVESEVQTEIEDAVQFALDAPYPKPEEVKKHVYA
;
A
#
# COMPACT_ATOMS: atom_id res chain seq x y z
N MET A 1 -1.36 -11.84 7.18
CA MET A 1 -2.28 -10.76 6.78
C MET A 1 -1.75 -9.46 7.37
N CYS A 2 -1.41 -8.49 6.55
CA CYS A 2 -0.91 -7.21 7.03
C CYS A 2 -2.08 -6.40 7.60
N ILE A 3 -1.95 -5.87 8.82
CA ILE A 3 -3.01 -5.05 9.47
C ILE A 3 -3.26 -3.74 8.71
N ARG A 4 -2.35 -3.31 7.82
CA ARG A 4 -2.57 -2.16 6.93
C ARG A 4 -3.62 -2.43 5.85
N ASP A 5 -3.79 -3.69 5.45
CA ASP A 5 -4.72 -4.05 4.38
C ASP A 5 -6.12 -4.20 4.98
N SER A 6 -6.89 -3.15 4.89
CA SER A 6 -8.29 -3.14 5.35
C SER A 6 -9.22 -3.24 4.15
N HIS A 7 -10.15 -4.18 4.21
CA HIS A 7 -11.26 -4.25 3.24
C HIS A 7 -12.22 -3.07 3.48
N VAL A 8 -12.88 -2.59 2.43
CA VAL A 8 -13.86 -1.51 2.53
C VAL A 8 -15.00 -1.81 3.53
N GLY A 9 -15.35 -3.08 3.72
CA GLY A 9 -16.33 -3.52 4.74
C GLY A 9 -15.81 -3.48 6.18
N ASP A 10 -14.54 -3.23 6.39
CA ASP A 10 -13.87 -3.20 7.70
C ASP A 10 -13.84 -1.79 8.34
N ILE A 11 -14.83 -0.96 8.02
CA ILE A 11 -14.89 0.43 8.45
C ILE A 11 -14.99 0.54 9.98
N ASN A 12 -15.71 -0.40 10.62
CA ASN A 12 -15.84 -0.45 12.07
C ASN A 12 -15.16 -1.70 12.65
N ARG A 13 -13.85 -1.58 12.89
CA ARG A 13 -13.00 -2.69 13.37
C ARG A 13 -13.03 -2.89 14.88
N ALA A 14 -13.75 -2.01 15.61
CA ALA A 14 -13.75 -2.02 17.07
C ALA A 14 -14.44 -3.23 17.71
N TYR A 15 -15.14 -4.05 16.95
CA TYR A 15 -15.82 -5.24 17.44
C TYR A 15 -14.91 -6.47 17.62
N TYR A 16 -13.74 -6.52 16.97
CA TYR A 16 -12.81 -7.65 17.10
C TYR A 16 -11.39 -7.24 17.53
N ARG A 17 -11.04 -5.95 17.49
CA ARG A 17 -9.76 -5.42 17.98
C ARG A 17 -9.93 -3.99 18.50
N THR A 18 -9.03 -3.59 19.40
CA THR A 18 -9.03 -2.25 19.95
C THR A 18 -8.36 -1.24 19.02
N LYS A 19 -8.68 0.05 19.18
CA LYS A 19 -7.98 1.13 18.46
C LYS A 19 -6.50 1.21 18.86
N ASP A 20 -6.19 0.95 20.10
CA ASP A 20 -4.81 0.99 20.61
C ASP A 20 -3.96 -0.11 19.97
N GLU A 21 -4.51 -1.30 19.81
CA GLU A 21 -3.86 -2.39 19.07
C GLU A 21 -3.60 -2.00 17.61
N GLU A 22 -4.56 -1.38 16.95
CA GLU A 22 -4.38 -0.93 15.56
C GLU A 22 -3.30 0.14 15.43
N ILE A 23 -3.26 1.08 16.37
CA ILE A 23 -2.23 2.12 16.42
C ILE A 23 -0.86 1.51 16.67
N ASP A 24 -0.74 0.58 17.62
CA ASP A 24 0.52 -0.12 17.91
C ASP A 24 1.06 -0.83 16.65
N TRP A 25 0.21 -1.55 15.93
CA TRP A 25 0.61 -2.20 14.69
C TRP A 25 1.07 -1.22 13.61
N LYS A 26 0.37 -0.09 13.45
CA LYS A 26 0.73 0.92 12.46
C LYS A 26 2.01 1.67 12.81
N THR A 27 2.25 1.92 14.10
CA THR A 27 3.36 2.77 14.54
C THR A 27 4.62 1.96 14.81
N ASN A 28 4.48 0.85 15.53
CA ASN A 28 5.63 0.10 16.05
C ASN A 28 5.93 -1.17 15.28
N ARG A 29 4.94 -1.68 14.52
CA ARG A 29 5.05 -2.99 13.85
C ARG A 29 4.82 -2.90 12.34
N ASP A 30 4.90 -1.72 11.76
CA ASP A 30 4.87 -1.57 10.31
C ASP A 30 6.09 -2.26 9.69
N PRO A 31 5.90 -3.28 8.83
CA PRO A 31 7.01 -4.05 8.27
C PRO A 31 7.96 -3.18 7.42
N LEU A 32 7.46 -2.12 6.79
CA LEU A 32 8.31 -1.21 6.00
C LEU A 32 9.26 -0.45 6.92
N ASN A 33 8.75 0.08 8.05
CA ASN A 33 9.57 0.80 9.02
C ASN A 33 10.59 -0.13 9.71
N ILE A 34 10.17 -1.34 10.09
CA ILE A 34 11.06 -2.32 10.71
C ILE A 34 12.18 -2.70 9.74
N PHE A 35 11.85 -2.98 8.48
CA PHE A 35 12.81 -3.39 7.47
C PHE A 35 13.78 -2.27 7.11
N SER A 36 13.29 -1.05 6.91
CA SER A 36 14.12 0.13 6.64
C SER A 36 15.11 0.42 7.76
N ASN A 37 14.65 0.36 9.01
CA ASN A 37 15.50 0.53 10.19
C ASN A 37 16.57 -0.58 10.31
N TRP A 38 16.20 -1.81 9.99
CA TRP A 38 17.14 -2.92 9.98
C TRP A 38 18.21 -2.75 8.89
N MET A 39 17.83 -2.37 7.67
CA MET A 39 18.77 -2.16 6.56
C MET A 39 19.76 -1.03 6.86
N THR A 40 19.28 0.08 7.40
CA THR A 40 20.14 1.21 7.77
C THR A 40 21.06 0.89 8.94
N SER A 41 20.55 0.23 9.98
CA SER A 41 21.36 -0.18 11.14
C SER A 41 22.40 -1.24 10.80
N SER A 42 22.13 -2.07 9.80
CA SER A 42 23.07 -3.09 9.30
C SER A 42 24.08 -2.52 8.29
N GLY A 43 23.98 -1.24 7.93
CA GLY A 43 24.87 -0.59 6.96
C GLY A 43 24.68 -1.07 5.51
N LEU A 44 23.57 -1.71 5.20
CA LEU A 44 23.23 -2.19 3.85
C LEU A 44 22.76 -1.05 2.95
N LEU A 45 22.00 -0.11 3.50
CA LEU A 45 21.53 1.09 2.83
C LEU A 45 21.73 2.30 3.74
N ASN A 46 21.80 3.48 3.15
CA ASN A 46 21.74 4.75 3.86
C ASN A 46 20.36 5.41 3.69
N GLN A 47 20.09 6.50 4.40
CA GLN A 47 18.81 7.20 4.33
C GLN A 47 18.53 7.73 2.92
N SER A 48 19.55 8.21 2.22
CA SER A 48 19.40 8.73 0.84
C SER A 48 18.91 7.66 -0.14
N ASP A 49 19.33 6.41 0.06
CA ASP A 49 18.87 5.30 -0.80
C ASP A 49 17.38 5.01 -0.56
N LEU A 50 16.94 5.09 0.69
CA LEU A 50 15.51 4.93 1.05
C LEU A 50 14.66 6.07 0.50
N ASP A 51 15.12 7.31 0.63
CA ASP A 51 14.44 8.49 0.11
C ASP A 51 14.31 8.43 -1.43
N GLN A 52 15.33 7.90 -2.10
CA GLN A 52 15.28 7.67 -3.55
C GLN A 52 14.20 6.65 -3.92
N VAL A 53 14.16 5.50 -3.24
CA VAL A 53 13.14 4.47 -3.49
C VAL A 53 11.75 5.03 -3.24
N GLU A 54 11.54 5.79 -2.17
CA GLU A 54 10.25 6.42 -1.86
C GLU A 54 9.82 7.39 -2.98
N SER A 55 10.74 8.20 -3.47
CA SER A 55 10.49 9.14 -4.59
C SER A 55 10.15 8.41 -5.90
N GLU A 56 10.85 7.33 -6.21
CA GLU A 56 10.58 6.51 -7.40
C GLU A 56 9.19 5.87 -7.33
N VAL A 57 8.85 5.27 -6.19
CA VAL A 57 7.53 4.66 -5.95
C VAL A 57 6.42 5.72 -6.02
N GLN A 58 6.63 6.90 -5.43
CA GLN A 58 5.65 7.98 -5.49
C GLN A 58 5.38 8.40 -6.95
N THR A 59 6.42 8.55 -7.75
CA THR A 59 6.31 8.89 -9.18
C THR A 59 5.55 7.80 -9.95
N GLU A 60 5.88 6.53 -9.72
CA GLU A 60 5.18 5.41 -10.36
C GLU A 60 3.69 5.37 -10.02
N ILE A 61 3.33 5.65 -8.76
CA ILE A 61 1.93 5.72 -8.34
C ILE A 61 1.21 6.91 -9.00
N GLU A 62 1.83 8.07 -9.06
CA GLU A 62 1.25 9.25 -9.72
C GLU A 62 1.01 9.01 -11.20
N ASP A 63 1.96 8.41 -11.90
CA ASP A 63 1.82 8.01 -13.30
C ASP A 63 0.71 6.97 -13.51
N ALA A 64 0.61 5.99 -12.61
CA ALA A 64 -0.45 4.99 -12.65
C ALA A 64 -1.85 5.61 -12.44
N VAL A 65 -1.97 6.56 -11.52
CA VAL A 65 -3.22 7.30 -11.29
C VAL A 65 -3.58 8.11 -12.53
N GLN A 66 -2.62 8.83 -13.12
CA GLN A 66 -2.86 9.61 -14.32
C GLN A 66 -3.28 8.72 -15.50
N PHE A 67 -2.59 7.60 -15.70
CA PHE A 67 -2.98 6.59 -16.69
C PHE A 67 -4.43 6.12 -16.51
N ALA A 68 -4.85 5.85 -15.27
CA ALA A 68 -6.21 5.41 -14.98
C ALA A 68 -7.25 6.50 -15.24
N LEU A 69 -6.92 7.77 -14.97
CA LEU A 69 -7.80 8.92 -15.21
C LEU A 69 -7.98 9.21 -16.71
N ASP A 70 -6.92 9.02 -17.50
CA ASP A 70 -6.93 9.26 -18.93
C ASP A 70 -7.49 8.08 -19.74
N ALA A 71 -7.64 6.92 -19.12
CA ALA A 71 -8.15 5.72 -19.76
C ALA A 71 -9.62 5.89 -20.19
N PRO A 72 -9.99 5.49 -21.42
CA PRO A 72 -11.37 5.52 -21.84
C PRO A 72 -12.21 4.53 -21.04
N TYR A 73 -13.48 4.86 -20.83
CA TYR A 73 -14.42 3.92 -20.21
C TYR A 73 -14.55 2.64 -21.06
N PRO A 74 -14.66 1.47 -20.41
CA PRO A 74 -14.91 0.20 -21.12
C PRO A 74 -16.15 0.28 -22.00
N LYS A 75 -16.11 -0.34 -23.18
CA LYS A 75 -17.27 -0.42 -24.05
C LYS A 75 -18.31 -1.38 -23.49
N PRO A 76 -19.62 -1.19 -23.75
CA PRO A 76 -20.69 -2.07 -23.26
C PRO A 76 -20.47 -3.55 -23.61
N GLU A 77 -19.82 -3.84 -24.75
CA GLU A 77 -19.54 -5.20 -25.21
C GLU A 77 -18.48 -5.91 -24.35
N GLU A 78 -17.71 -5.16 -23.56
CA GLU A 78 -16.65 -5.69 -22.69
C GLU A 78 -17.19 -6.27 -21.39
N VAL A 79 -18.43 -5.95 -21.02
CA VAL A 79 -19.07 -6.45 -19.79
C VAL A 79 -19.07 -7.98 -19.69
N LYS A 80 -19.10 -8.68 -20.81
CA LYS A 80 -19.12 -10.15 -20.87
C LYS A 80 -17.74 -10.77 -21.09
N LYS A 81 -16.70 -9.95 -21.31
CA LYS A 81 -15.34 -10.43 -21.52
C LYS A 81 -14.67 -10.64 -20.16
N HIS A 82 -13.80 -11.64 -20.09
CA HIS A 82 -12.98 -11.95 -18.91
C HIS A 82 -13.77 -12.23 -17.61
N VAL A 83 -15.06 -12.62 -17.73
CA VAL A 83 -15.88 -13.00 -16.57
C VAL A 83 -15.61 -14.44 -16.16
N TYR A 84 -15.25 -15.29 -17.11
CA TYR A 84 -14.88 -16.69 -16.93
C TYR A 84 -13.54 -16.96 -17.62
N ALA A 85 -12.72 -17.79 -16.99
CA ALA A 85 -11.46 -18.28 -17.56
C ALA A 85 -11.74 -19.32 -18.66
#